data_acf4be95579254487ea4ab7f5b96a275
#
_entry.id   acf4be95579254487ea4ab7f5b96a275
#
_cell.length_a   1.000
_cell.length_b   1.000
_cell.length_c   1.000
_cell.angle_alpha   90.00
_cell.angle_beta   90.00
_cell.angle_gamma   90.00
#
_symmetry.space_group_name_H-M   'P 1'
#
loop_
_entity.id
_entity.type
_entity.pdbx_description
1 polymer ?
#
loop_
_entity_poly.entity_id
_entity_poly.type
_entity_poly.pdbx_seq_one_letter_code
_entity_poly.pdbx_strand_id
1 'polypeptide(L)'
;MDFARLEKNIIDVIKEEQAKLGYRKEKIRLYYPLSSLNHFFQLDVDETGMQEKLSRFSEYEEGKLGSVEVTNKGERFCFHIPEEGAEYVHNNMKENEFIKDLIGLISHHGCKMEDIFELFRQHSAQITIEEMH
;
A
#
# COMPACT_ATOMS: atom_id res chain seq x y z
N MET A 1 14.16 -13.63 -2.61
CA MET A 1 13.42 -12.64 -3.41
C MET A 1 12.72 -11.67 -2.48
N ASP A 2 12.87 -10.38 -2.72
CA ASP A 2 12.37 -9.36 -1.78
C ASP A 2 10.98 -8.84 -2.18
N PHE A 3 9.95 -9.60 -1.86
CA PHE A 3 8.57 -9.21 -2.12
C PHE A 3 8.14 -7.96 -1.32
N ALA A 4 8.73 -7.74 -0.17
CA ALA A 4 8.42 -6.55 0.64
C ALA A 4 8.77 -5.26 -0.09
N ARG A 5 9.84 -5.27 -0.87
CA ARG A 5 10.28 -4.13 -1.65
C ARG A 5 9.30 -3.80 -2.77
N LEU A 6 8.84 -4.83 -3.48
CA LEU A 6 7.81 -4.67 -4.51
C LEU A 6 6.49 -4.23 -3.90
N GLU A 7 6.09 -4.85 -2.81
CA GLU A 7 4.87 -4.47 -2.07
C GLU A 7 4.89 -3.00 -1.69
N LYS A 8 6.00 -2.52 -1.13
CA LYS A 8 6.14 -1.13 -0.75
C LYS A 8 5.98 -0.19 -1.95
N ASN A 9 6.60 -0.55 -3.08
CA ASN A 9 6.49 0.25 -4.29
C ASN A 9 5.04 0.32 -4.79
N ILE A 10 4.34 -0.80 -4.81
CA ILE A 10 2.93 -0.87 -5.21
C ILE A 10 2.08 0.00 -4.28
N ILE A 11 2.27 -0.12 -2.99
CA ILE A 11 1.53 0.66 -2.00
C ILE A 11 1.80 2.16 -2.17
N ASP A 12 3.04 2.56 -2.37
CA ASP A 12 3.41 3.96 -2.58
C ASP A 12 2.77 4.54 -3.84
N VAL A 13 2.74 3.78 -4.93
CA VAL A 13 2.09 4.20 -6.18
C VAL A 13 0.59 4.39 -5.97
N ILE A 14 -0.06 3.45 -5.29
CA ILE A 14 -1.50 3.55 -4.99
C ILE A 14 -1.80 4.74 -4.09
N LYS A 15 -0.98 4.96 -3.06
CA LYS A 15 -1.10 6.11 -2.15
C LYS A 15 -1.03 7.43 -2.92
N GLU A 16 -0.07 7.55 -3.81
CA GLU A 16 0.12 8.76 -4.62
C GLU A 16 -1.09 9.01 -5.50
N GLU A 17 -1.63 7.98 -6.12
CA GLU A 17 -2.81 8.08 -6.96
C GLU A 17 -4.04 8.48 -6.15
N GLN A 18 -4.25 7.88 -4.99
CA GLN A 18 -5.35 8.22 -4.10
C GLN A 18 -5.24 9.64 -3.56
N ALA A 19 -4.04 10.12 -3.32
CA ALA A 19 -3.80 11.50 -2.87
C ALA A 19 -4.18 12.52 -3.96
N LYS A 20 -3.95 12.19 -5.22
CA LYS A 20 -4.25 13.08 -6.36
C LYS A 20 -5.71 13.04 -6.78
N LEU A 21 -6.28 11.84 -6.88
CA LEU A 21 -7.59 11.61 -7.47
C LEU A 21 -8.69 11.29 -6.45
N GLY A 22 -8.33 11.10 -5.20
CA GLY A 22 -9.23 10.65 -4.16
C GLY A 22 -9.34 9.14 -4.10
N TYR A 23 -9.84 8.64 -2.97
CA TYR A 23 -10.03 7.20 -2.79
C TYR A 23 -11.30 6.75 -3.51
N ARG A 24 -11.17 5.64 -4.23
CA ARG A 24 -12.30 4.93 -4.83
C ARG A 24 -12.11 3.44 -4.59
N LYS A 25 -13.19 2.77 -4.24
CA LYS A 25 -13.17 1.31 -4.09
C LYS A 25 -13.27 0.66 -5.46
N GLU A 26 -12.15 0.55 -6.15
CA GLU A 26 -12.06 0.02 -7.50
C GLU A 26 -10.83 -0.85 -7.68
N LYS A 27 -10.85 -1.68 -8.71
CA LYS A 27 -9.69 -2.48 -9.10
C LYS A 27 -8.63 -1.58 -9.71
N ILE A 28 -7.36 -1.87 -9.40
CA ILE A 28 -6.23 -1.10 -9.90
C ILE A 28 -5.34 -2.00 -10.75
N ARG A 29 -4.88 -1.50 -11.87
CA ARG A 29 -3.93 -2.19 -12.74
C ARG A 29 -2.63 -1.42 -12.77
N LEU A 30 -1.54 -2.10 -12.43
CA LEU A 30 -0.20 -1.53 -12.47
C LEU A 30 0.67 -2.33 -13.43
N TYR A 31 1.44 -1.63 -14.27
CA TYR A 31 2.30 -2.25 -15.25
C TYR A 31 3.76 -2.05 -14.87
N TYR A 32 4.50 -3.14 -14.82
CA TYR A 32 5.93 -3.13 -14.54
C TYR A 32 6.68 -3.82 -15.67
N PRO A 33 7.68 -3.14 -16.27
CA PRO A 33 8.55 -3.80 -17.24
C PRO A 33 9.42 -4.88 -16.57
N LEU A 34 9.79 -5.90 -17.33
CA LEU A 34 10.69 -6.95 -16.83
C LEU A 34 11.99 -6.37 -16.26
N SER A 35 12.55 -5.36 -16.92
CA SER A 35 13.78 -4.71 -16.47
C SER A 35 13.63 -4.08 -15.08
N SER A 36 12.51 -3.46 -14.81
CA SER A 36 12.24 -2.86 -13.50
C SER A 36 12.11 -3.91 -12.42
N LEU A 37 11.43 -5.01 -12.70
CA LEU A 37 11.28 -6.11 -11.74
C LEU A 37 12.61 -6.78 -11.43
N ASN A 38 13.43 -7.01 -12.45
CA ASN A 38 14.78 -7.52 -12.26
C ASN A 38 15.62 -6.57 -11.39
N HIS A 39 15.47 -5.28 -11.59
CA HIS A 39 16.15 -4.28 -10.77
C HIS A 39 15.70 -4.34 -9.30
N PHE A 40 14.39 -4.40 -9.03
CA PHE A 40 13.86 -4.50 -7.68
C PHE A 40 14.38 -5.72 -6.92
N PHE A 41 14.45 -6.85 -7.61
CA PHE A 41 14.84 -8.11 -6.98
C PHE A 41 16.32 -8.43 -7.13
N GLN A 42 17.08 -7.60 -7.83
CA GLN A 42 18.49 -7.85 -8.14
C GLN A 42 18.68 -9.18 -8.85
N LEU A 43 17.84 -9.44 -9.84
CA LEU A 43 17.83 -10.67 -10.65
C LEU A 43 18.09 -10.32 -12.11
N ASP A 44 18.37 -11.37 -12.89
CA ASP A 44 18.53 -11.29 -14.34
C ASP A 44 17.84 -12.51 -14.94
N VAL A 45 16.52 -12.53 -14.86
CA VAL A 45 15.70 -13.64 -15.36
C VAL A 45 14.87 -13.17 -16.56
N ASP A 46 14.45 -14.13 -17.38
CA ASP A 46 13.58 -13.86 -18.52
C ASP A 46 12.11 -13.77 -18.07
N GLU A 47 11.22 -13.59 -19.04
CA GLU A 47 9.77 -13.46 -18.77
C GLU A 47 9.21 -14.68 -18.06
N THR A 48 9.60 -15.87 -18.49
CA THR A 48 9.13 -17.13 -17.89
C THR A 48 9.62 -17.27 -16.45
N GLY A 49 10.89 -16.99 -16.20
CA GLY A 49 11.45 -17.02 -14.86
C GLY A 49 10.82 -16.00 -13.94
N MET A 50 10.55 -14.80 -14.43
CA MET A 50 9.89 -13.77 -13.64
C MET A 50 8.44 -14.16 -13.32
N GLN A 51 7.71 -14.69 -14.29
CA GLN A 51 6.31 -15.11 -14.07
C GLN A 51 6.22 -16.19 -12.99
N GLU A 52 7.15 -17.14 -13.00
CA GLU A 52 7.20 -18.18 -11.97
C GLU A 52 7.42 -17.60 -10.58
N LYS A 53 8.33 -16.65 -10.46
CA LYS A 53 8.61 -15.98 -9.19
C LYS A 53 7.43 -15.13 -8.72
N LEU A 54 6.78 -14.41 -9.62
CA LEU A 54 5.64 -13.56 -9.29
C LEU A 54 4.38 -14.35 -8.93
N SER A 55 4.29 -15.63 -9.32
CA SER A 55 3.17 -16.48 -8.88
C SER A 55 3.13 -16.65 -7.37
N ARG A 56 4.28 -16.56 -6.72
CA ARG A 56 4.40 -16.63 -5.25
C ARG A 56 4.05 -15.30 -4.59
N PHE A 57 4.14 -14.21 -5.31
CA PHE A 57 3.78 -12.89 -4.80
C PHE A 57 2.31 -12.80 -4.43
N SER A 58 1.44 -13.44 -5.21
CA SER A 58 0.01 -13.48 -4.90
C SER A 58 -0.28 -14.10 -3.54
N GLU A 59 0.42 -15.18 -3.20
CA GLU A 59 0.29 -15.83 -1.90
C GLU A 59 0.79 -14.93 -0.77
N TYR A 60 1.90 -14.25 -1.02
CA TYR A 60 2.49 -13.30 -0.08
C TYR A 60 1.52 -12.17 0.28
N GLU A 61 0.74 -11.70 -0.70
CA GLU A 61 -0.16 -10.55 -0.53
C GLU A 61 -1.57 -10.92 -0.05
N GLU A 62 -1.90 -12.19 0.08
CA GLU A 62 -3.25 -12.64 0.37
C GLU A 62 -3.89 -11.98 1.60
N GLY A 63 -3.12 -11.74 2.64
CA GLY A 63 -3.59 -11.10 3.87
C GLY A 63 -3.51 -9.58 3.89
N LYS A 64 -3.04 -8.94 2.81
CA LYS A 64 -2.81 -7.49 2.74
C LYS A 64 -3.56 -6.87 1.58
N LEU A 65 -2.99 -6.91 0.39
CA LEU A 65 -3.62 -6.35 -0.80
C LEU A 65 -4.72 -7.24 -1.39
N GLY A 66 -4.94 -8.41 -0.83
CA GLY A 66 -5.92 -9.37 -1.31
C GLY A 66 -5.35 -10.26 -2.41
N SER A 67 -6.22 -10.83 -3.24
CA SER A 67 -5.83 -11.72 -4.33
C SER A 67 -5.27 -10.91 -5.50
N VAL A 68 -3.98 -10.65 -5.48
CA VAL A 68 -3.29 -9.93 -6.57
C VAL A 68 -2.96 -10.93 -7.67
N GLU A 69 -3.50 -10.71 -8.85
CA GLU A 69 -3.18 -11.50 -10.03
C GLU A 69 -2.12 -10.80 -10.86
N VAL A 70 -1.19 -11.57 -11.41
CA VAL A 70 -0.14 -11.05 -12.27
C VAL A 70 -0.25 -11.70 -13.63
N THR A 71 -0.43 -10.90 -14.68
CA THR A 71 -0.46 -11.39 -16.05
C THR A 71 0.73 -10.87 -16.83
N ASN A 72 1.30 -11.73 -17.67
CA ASN A 72 2.42 -11.38 -18.54
C ASN A 72 1.88 -10.88 -19.88
N LYS A 73 2.32 -9.68 -20.29
CA LYS A 73 1.98 -9.10 -21.59
C LYS A 73 3.27 -8.73 -22.32
N GLY A 74 4.02 -9.74 -22.77
CA GLY A 74 5.32 -9.56 -23.40
C GLY A 74 6.38 -9.17 -22.38
N GLU A 75 7.03 -8.02 -22.57
CA GLU A 75 8.06 -7.54 -21.65
C GLU A 75 7.50 -6.82 -20.42
N ARG A 76 6.19 -6.71 -20.32
CA ARG A 76 5.51 -6.05 -19.18
C ARG A 76 4.66 -7.02 -18.42
N PHE A 77 4.59 -6.78 -17.12
CA PHE A 77 3.73 -7.54 -16.22
C PHE A 77 2.65 -6.62 -15.67
N CYS A 78 1.41 -7.09 -15.74
CA CYS A 78 0.28 -6.35 -15.21
C CYS A 78 -0.13 -6.95 -13.85
N PHE A 79 -0.11 -6.11 -12.82
CA PHE A 79 -0.55 -6.48 -11.48
C PHE A 79 -1.98 -6.02 -11.32
N HIS A 80 -2.89 -6.96 -11.15
CA HIS A 80 -4.31 -6.69 -10.92
C HIS A 80 -4.58 -6.64 -9.43
N ILE A 81 -4.70 -5.43 -8.89
CA ILE A 81 -4.98 -5.22 -7.47
C ILE A 81 -6.50 -5.18 -7.29
N PRO A 82 -7.07 -6.05 -6.44
CA PRO A 82 -8.52 -6.06 -6.22
C PRO A 82 -8.99 -4.83 -5.44
N GLU A 83 -10.30 -4.64 -5.38
CA GLU A 83 -10.91 -3.53 -4.63
C GLU A 83 -10.45 -3.51 -3.17
N GLU A 84 -10.30 -4.67 -2.58
CA GLU A 84 -9.83 -4.84 -1.20
C GLU A 84 -8.42 -4.29 -1.01
N GLY A 85 -7.58 -4.37 -2.03
CA GLY A 85 -6.24 -3.80 -2.01
C GLY A 85 -6.25 -2.28 -1.96
N ALA A 86 -7.12 -1.65 -2.74
CA ALA A 86 -7.28 -0.20 -2.70
C ALA A 86 -7.77 0.26 -1.33
N GLU A 87 -8.71 -0.48 -0.73
CA GLU A 87 -9.22 -0.21 0.60
C GLU A 87 -8.16 -0.39 1.67
N TYR A 88 -7.36 -1.44 1.57
CA TYR A 88 -6.24 -1.69 2.48
C TYR A 88 -5.25 -0.52 2.51
N VAL A 89 -4.87 -0.01 1.35
CA VAL A 89 -3.95 1.13 1.25
C VAL A 89 -4.58 2.38 1.84
N HIS A 90 -5.85 2.64 1.54
CA HIS A 90 -6.56 3.80 2.07
C HIS A 90 -6.62 3.78 3.61
N ASN A 91 -6.91 2.64 4.20
CA ASN A 91 -6.98 2.48 5.64
C ASN A 91 -5.61 2.67 6.30
N ASN A 92 -4.55 2.17 5.69
CA ASN A 92 -3.19 2.37 6.18
C ASN A 92 -2.73 3.83 6.08
N MET A 93 -3.18 4.57 5.07
CA MET A 93 -2.92 6.00 4.98
C MET A 93 -3.47 6.77 6.17
N LYS A 94 -4.67 6.46 6.59
CA LYS A 94 -5.31 7.11 7.75
C LYS A 94 -4.50 6.88 9.03
N GLU A 95 -4.05 5.66 9.25
CA GLU A 95 -3.22 5.32 10.40
C GLU A 95 -1.88 6.06 10.37
N ASN A 96 -1.26 6.16 9.20
CA ASN A 96 0.00 6.87 9.02
C ASN A 96 -0.16 8.37 9.29
N GLU A 97 -1.26 8.98 8.87
CA GLU A 97 -1.55 10.37 9.14
C GLU A 97 -1.72 10.63 10.64
N PHE A 98 -2.42 9.75 11.32
CA PHE A 98 -2.57 9.83 12.77
C PHE A 98 -1.22 9.79 13.49
N ILE A 99 -0.35 8.86 13.11
CA ILE A 99 0.99 8.72 13.70
C ILE A 99 1.83 9.97 13.41
N LYS A 100 1.78 10.50 12.20
CA LYS A 100 2.49 11.73 11.83
C LYS A 100 2.02 12.93 12.66
N ASP A 101 0.73 13.09 12.81
CA ASP A 101 0.16 14.16 13.60
C ASP A 101 0.58 14.05 15.07
N LEU A 102 0.56 12.85 15.61
CA LEU A 102 0.98 12.58 16.99
C LEU A 102 2.46 12.90 17.19
N ILE A 103 3.33 12.45 16.28
CA ILE A 103 4.76 12.72 16.34
C ILE A 103 5.03 14.22 16.21
N GLY A 104 4.35 14.91 15.28
CA GLY A 104 4.47 16.34 15.11
C GLY A 104 4.10 17.11 16.36
N LEU A 105 3.02 16.70 17.02
CA LEU A 105 2.56 17.31 18.25
C LEU A 105 3.56 17.12 19.40
N ILE A 106 4.09 15.92 19.55
CA ILE A 106 5.09 15.61 20.58
C ILE A 106 6.41 16.34 20.33
N SER A 107 6.79 16.48 19.06
CA SER A 107 8.04 17.14 18.65
C SER A 107 7.99 18.65 18.81
N HIS A 108 6.81 19.25 18.78
CA HIS A 108 6.63 20.68 19.05
C HIS A 108 6.59 20.88 20.56
N HIS A 109 7.68 21.50 21.05
CA HIS A 109 7.91 21.74 22.46
C HIS A 109 6.70 22.27 23.19
N GLY A 110 6.57 21.88 24.40
CA GLY A 110 5.48 22.30 25.25
C GLY A 110 4.18 21.65 24.89
N CYS A 111 4.22 20.52 24.23
CA CYS A 111 3.03 19.72 23.98
C CYS A 111 2.36 19.41 25.32
N LYS A 112 1.19 19.98 25.55
CA LYS A 112 0.42 19.77 26.76
C LYS A 112 -0.41 18.50 26.59
N MET A 113 -0.72 17.85 27.73
CA MET A 113 -1.61 16.69 27.75
C MET A 113 -2.94 16.98 27.04
N GLU A 114 -3.43 18.19 27.17
CA GLU A 114 -4.67 18.64 26.53
C GLU A 114 -4.61 18.54 25.01
N ASP A 115 -3.47 18.90 24.40
CA ASP A 115 -3.28 18.84 22.97
C ASP A 115 -3.27 17.40 22.47
N ILE A 116 -2.66 16.50 23.25
CA ILE A 116 -2.64 15.08 22.94
C ILE A 116 -4.04 14.49 23.03
N PHE A 117 -4.80 14.84 24.06
CA PHE A 117 -6.18 14.38 24.21
C PHE A 117 -7.07 14.86 23.09
N GLU A 118 -6.89 16.09 22.64
CA GLU A 118 -7.64 16.65 21.52
C GLU A 118 -7.36 15.86 20.23
N LEU A 119 -6.09 15.58 19.95
CA LEU A 119 -5.71 14.79 18.79
C LEU A 119 -6.32 13.40 18.83
N PHE A 120 -6.23 12.71 19.96
CA PHE A 120 -6.86 11.40 20.13
C PHE A 120 -8.37 11.46 19.94
N ARG A 121 -9.01 12.52 20.43
CA ARG A 121 -10.45 12.71 20.29
C ARG A 121 -10.86 12.83 18.83
N GLN A 122 -10.12 13.61 18.04
CA GLN A 122 -10.38 13.78 16.61
C GLN A 122 -10.26 12.46 15.85
N HIS A 123 -9.19 11.71 16.08
CA HIS A 123 -8.95 10.45 15.38
C HIS A 123 -9.77 9.29 15.94
N SER A 124 -10.03 9.28 17.24
CA SER A 124 -10.85 8.24 17.87
C SER A 124 -12.30 8.26 17.37
N ALA A 125 -12.84 9.43 17.06
CA ALA A 125 -14.19 9.54 16.50
C ALA A 125 -14.28 8.79 15.17
N GLN A 126 -13.28 8.90 14.31
CA GLN A 126 -13.23 8.19 13.05
C GLN A 126 -13.04 6.69 13.25
N ILE A 127 -12.10 6.30 14.11
CA ILE A 127 -11.82 4.90 14.41
C ILE A 127 -13.04 4.21 15.02
N THR A 128 -13.72 4.87 15.94
CA THR A 128 -14.92 4.32 16.59
C THR A 128 -16.04 4.07 15.58
N ILE A 129 -16.22 4.98 14.64
CA ILE A 129 -17.24 4.82 13.58
C ILE A 129 -16.91 3.61 12.71
N GLU A 130 -15.66 3.40 12.36
CA GLU A 130 -15.22 2.25 11.56
C GLU A 130 -15.39 0.93 12.32
N GLU A 131 -15.11 0.92 13.62
CA GLU A 131 -15.25 -0.28 14.45
C GLU A 131 -16.71 -0.66 14.69
N MET A 132 -17.63 0.26 14.66
CA MET A 132 -19.05 0.00 14.87
C MET A 132 -19.74 -0.58 13.64
N HIS A 133 -19.06 -0.63 12.54
CA HIS A 133 -19.52 -1.24 11.29
C HIS A 133 -18.90 -2.62 11.11
#